data_263dfc8a16a88eea73e8536632abba70
#
_entry.id   263dfc8a16a88eea73e8536632abba70
#
_cell.length_a   1.000
_cell.length_b   1.000
_cell.length_c   1.000
_cell.angle_alpha   90.00
_cell.angle_beta   90.00
_cell.angle_gamma   90.00
#
_symmetry.space_group_name_H-M   'P 1'
#
loop_
_entity.id
_entity.type
_entity.pdbx_description
1 polymer ?
#
loop_
_entity_poly.entity_id
_entity_poly.type
_entity_poly.pdbx_seq_one_letter_code
_entity_poly.pdbx_strand_id
1 'polypeptide(L)'
;MLLHHLRGRKTNDRVLRLGTLWRGKTFQVRWMTGVPRTVWLEKKDKAPQGIYLGTFAPVSLEKRAVLRNRMRRRCKEALRTEYKDETSFPTFQLLLSPRSSSLTCAFAEIQTDVRSLFSFLRSCPVNPPKKGTASSSLR
;
A
#
# COMPACT_ATOMS: atom_id res chain seq x y z
N MET A 1 -6.98 12.59 -5.02
CA MET A 1 -6.71 11.54 -6.02
C MET A 1 -7.50 10.27 -5.69
N LEU A 2 -7.74 9.45 -6.66
CA LEU A 2 -8.43 8.19 -6.47
C LEU A 2 -7.44 7.05 -6.41
N LEU A 3 -7.71 6.09 -5.53
CA LEU A 3 -6.88 4.90 -5.44
C LEU A 3 -7.15 3.98 -6.63
N HIS A 4 -6.09 3.38 -7.14
CA HIS A 4 -6.22 2.34 -8.15
C HIS A 4 -6.12 0.99 -7.47
N HIS A 5 -6.71 -0.02 -8.06
CA HIS A 5 -6.61 -1.37 -7.52
C HIS A 5 -5.32 -2.05 -7.95
N LEU A 6 -4.65 -2.68 -7.01
CA LEU A 6 -3.52 -3.54 -7.33
C LEU A 6 -4.11 -4.91 -7.65
N ARG A 7 -4.37 -5.15 -8.91
CA ARG A 7 -5.09 -6.33 -9.36
C ARG A 7 -4.19 -7.49 -9.73
N GLY A 8 -4.72 -8.67 -9.51
CA GLY A 8 -4.08 -9.87 -9.95
C GLY A 8 -3.24 -10.52 -8.86
N ARG A 9 -3.37 -11.84 -8.79
CA ARG A 9 -2.67 -12.61 -7.77
C ARG A 9 -1.16 -12.48 -7.91
N LYS A 10 -0.66 -12.56 -9.14
CA LYS A 10 0.78 -12.48 -9.37
C LYS A 10 1.33 -11.11 -9.01
N THR A 11 0.56 -10.06 -9.29
CA THR A 11 0.97 -8.70 -8.96
C THR A 11 1.07 -8.52 -7.45
N ASN A 12 0.07 -9.00 -6.73
CA ASN A 12 0.07 -8.91 -5.27
C ASN A 12 1.21 -9.75 -4.67
N ASP A 13 1.41 -10.95 -5.21
CA ASP A 13 2.48 -11.82 -4.73
C ASP A 13 3.85 -11.18 -4.97
N ARG A 14 4.00 -10.47 -6.07
CA ARG A 14 5.25 -9.80 -6.37
C ARG A 14 5.57 -8.73 -5.34
N VAL A 15 4.57 -7.92 -4.97
CA VAL A 15 4.77 -6.89 -3.95
C VAL A 15 5.05 -7.54 -2.60
N LEU A 16 4.33 -8.61 -2.28
CA LEU A 16 4.53 -9.31 -1.02
C LEU A 16 5.96 -9.85 -0.93
N ARG A 17 6.50 -10.34 -2.04
CA ARG A 17 7.80 -10.97 -2.04
C ARG A 17 8.95 -9.99 -2.20
N LEU A 18 8.78 -8.98 -3.03
CA LEU A 18 9.87 -8.06 -3.39
C LEU A 18 9.74 -6.68 -2.75
N GLY A 19 8.58 -6.35 -2.22
CA GLY A 19 8.37 -5.03 -1.64
C GLY A 19 9.09 -4.82 -0.32
N THR A 20 9.28 -3.56 0.02
CA THR A 20 9.88 -3.17 1.29
C THR A 20 8.80 -3.01 2.33
N LEU A 21 9.05 -3.46 3.54
CA LEU A 21 8.06 -3.41 4.60
C LEU A 21 8.11 -2.08 5.34
N TRP A 22 6.94 -1.46 5.51
CA TRP A 22 6.73 -0.31 6.38
C TRP A 22 5.74 -0.73 7.46
N ARG A 23 6.03 -0.42 8.71
CA ARG A 23 5.17 -0.82 9.83
C ARG A 23 4.56 0.37 10.53
N GLY A 24 3.23 0.33 10.69
CA GLY A 24 2.51 1.25 11.53
C GLY A 24 1.98 0.55 12.76
N LYS A 25 1.21 1.27 13.57
CA LYS A 25 0.61 0.69 14.77
C LYS A 25 -0.62 -0.13 14.46
N THR A 26 -1.38 0.28 13.45
CA THR A 26 -2.66 -0.35 13.11
C THR A 26 -2.61 -1.18 11.84
N PHE A 27 -1.60 -0.97 11.01
CA PHE A 27 -1.42 -1.78 9.79
C PHE A 27 0.04 -1.72 9.37
N GLN A 28 0.38 -2.57 8.42
CA GLN A 28 1.69 -2.52 7.80
C GLN A 28 1.50 -2.61 6.29
N VAL A 29 2.51 -2.18 5.56
CA VAL A 29 2.44 -2.09 4.11
C VAL A 29 3.74 -2.61 3.51
N ARG A 30 3.61 -3.43 2.48
CA ARG A 30 4.75 -3.71 1.62
C ARG A 30 4.60 -2.83 0.40
N TRP A 31 5.65 -2.16 0.01
CA TRP A 31 5.55 -1.18 -1.05
C TRP A 31 6.67 -1.33 -2.08
N MET A 32 6.34 -0.95 -3.31
CA MET A 32 7.30 -0.88 -4.42
C MET A 32 6.99 0.38 -5.19
N THR A 33 8.01 0.92 -5.84
CA THR A 33 7.80 2.08 -6.72
C THR A 33 7.32 1.60 -8.08
N GLY A 34 6.68 2.51 -8.81
CA GLY A 34 6.32 2.28 -10.20
C GLY A 34 4.95 1.67 -10.41
N VAL A 35 4.60 1.54 -11.66
CA VAL A 35 3.30 1.05 -12.09
C VAL A 35 3.32 -0.48 -12.09
N PRO A 36 2.21 -1.12 -11.69
CA PRO A 36 2.14 -2.58 -11.77
C PRO A 36 2.38 -3.06 -13.19
N ARG A 37 3.09 -4.15 -13.32
CA ARG A 37 3.44 -4.67 -14.64
C ARG A 37 2.23 -4.90 -15.52
N THR A 38 1.14 -5.40 -14.96
CA THR A 38 -0.06 -5.66 -15.74
C THR A 38 -0.62 -4.38 -16.34
N VAL A 39 -0.61 -3.30 -15.58
CA VAL A 39 -1.09 -2.01 -16.07
C VAL A 39 -0.14 -1.45 -17.11
N TRP A 40 1.16 -1.58 -16.86
CA TRP A 40 2.17 -1.08 -17.79
C TRP A 40 2.08 -1.79 -19.14
N LEU A 41 1.85 -3.10 -19.13
CA LEU A 41 1.72 -3.86 -20.38
C LEU A 41 0.50 -3.43 -21.19
N GLU A 42 -0.58 -3.02 -20.52
CA GLU A 42 -1.78 -2.59 -21.19
C GLU A 42 -1.74 -1.15 -21.66
N LYS A 43 -1.25 -0.27 -20.82
CA LYS A 43 -1.35 1.17 -21.06
C LYS A 43 -0.03 1.87 -21.31
N LYS A 44 1.06 1.21 -20.97
CA LYS A 44 2.40 1.77 -21.19
C LYS A 44 2.50 3.20 -20.67
N ASP A 45 2.79 4.15 -21.56
CA ASP A 45 3.00 5.54 -21.17
C ASP A 45 1.77 6.22 -20.63
N LYS A 46 0.61 5.62 -20.80
CA LYS A 46 -0.64 6.20 -20.35
C LYS A 46 -1.10 5.65 -19.00
N ALA A 47 -0.28 4.86 -18.35
CA ALA A 47 -0.65 4.29 -17.06
C ALA A 47 -0.92 5.39 -16.04
N PRO A 48 -2.03 5.33 -15.31
CA PRO A 48 -2.32 6.34 -14.30
C PRO A 48 -1.26 6.37 -13.22
N GLN A 49 -0.93 7.56 -12.77
CA GLN A 49 -0.01 7.74 -11.67
C GLN A 49 -0.74 7.69 -10.35
N GLY A 50 0.00 7.43 -9.30
CA GLY A 50 -0.54 7.41 -7.95
C GLY A 50 -0.44 6.05 -7.29
N ILE A 51 -1.26 5.83 -6.27
CA ILE A 51 -1.18 4.62 -5.47
C ILE A 51 -2.06 3.51 -6.05
N TYR A 52 -1.43 2.34 -6.22
CA TYR A 52 -2.13 1.10 -6.57
C TYR A 52 -2.18 0.27 -5.30
N LEU A 53 -3.38 0.05 -4.77
CA LEU A 53 -3.56 -0.57 -3.45
C LEU A 53 -4.18 -1.95 -3.53
N GLY A 54 -3.54 -2.92 -2.89
CA GLY A 54 -4.11 -4.23 -2.62
C GLY A 54 -4.16 -4.42 -1.11
N THR A 55 -5.00 -5.33 -0.65
CA THR A 55 -5.08 -5.64 0.77
C THR A 55 -4.90 -7.13 0.98
N PHE A 56 -4.37 -7.48 2.14
CA PHE A 56 -4.06 -8.85 2.47
C PHE A 56 -4.30 -9.07 3.96
N ALA A 57 -5.25 -9.93 4.30
CA ALA A 57 -5.55 -10.24 5.69
C ALA A 57 -5.61 -11.75 5.85
N PRO A 58 -4.50 -12.38 6.29
CA PRO A 58 -4.44 -13.82 6.37
C PRO A 58 -5.27 -14.38 7.52
N VAL A 59 -5.65 -15.65 7.41
CA VAL A 59 -6.40 -16.33 8.44
C VAL A 59 -5.64 -16.33 9.77
N SER A 60 -4.31 -16.36 9.70
CA SER A 60 -3.49 -16.32 10.92
C SER A 60 -3.67 -15.04 11.71
N LEU A 61 -4.07 -13.94 11.06
CA LEU A 61 -4.34 -12.69 11.75
C LEU A 61 -5.65 -12.78 12.54
N GLU A 62 -6.67 -13.34 11.96
CA GLU A 62 -7.99 -13.47 12.56
C GLU A 62 -8.76 -14.54 11.79
N LYS A 63 -9.26 -15.54 12.50
CA LYS A 63 -9.95 -16.65 11.85
C LYS A 63 -11.30 -16.26 11.26
N ARG A 64 -11.99 -15.30 11.85
CA ARG A 64 -13.34 -14.94 11.42
C ARG A 64 -13.27 -14.00 10.23
N ALA A 65 -13.80 -14.44 9.11
CA ALA A 65 -13.74 -13.68 7.86
C ALA A 65 -14.40 -12.30 8.00
N VAL A 66 -15.48 -12.21 8.74
CA VAL A 66 -16.18 -10.94 8.94
C VAL A 66 -15.26 -9.91 9.60
N LEU A 67 -14.47 -10.33 10.58
CA LEU A 67 -13.56 -9.42 11.27
C LEU A 67 -12.37 -9.07 10.42
N ARG A 68 -11.84 -10.01 9.64
CA ARG A 68 -10.78 -9.69 8.68
C ARG A 68 -11.24 -8.65 7.68
N ASN A 69 -12.47 -8.81 7.19
CA ASN A 69 -13.02 -7.85 6.23
C ASN A 69 -13.22 -6.48 6.86
N ARG A 70 -13.64 -6.45 8.13
CA ARG A 70 -13.81 -5.18 8.84
C ARG A 70 -12.47 -4.46 8.97
N MET A 71 -11.41 -5.17 9.34
CA MET A 71 -10.10 -4.57 9.47
C MET A 71 -9.62 -4.01 8.13
N ARG A 72 -9.77 -4.79 7.06
CA ARG A 72 -9.37 -4.32 5.73
C ARG A 72 -10.13 -3.08 5.32
N ARG A 73 -11.44 -3.07 5.55
CA ARG A 73 -12.27 -1.91 5.17
C ARG A 73 -11.90 -0.67 5.96
N ARG A 74 -11.66 -0.82 7.26
CA ARG A 74 -11.28 0.31 8.09
C ARG A 74 -9.96 0.93 7.62
N CYS A 75 -8.96 0.09 7.40
CA CYS A 75 -7.66 0.59 6.94
C CYS A 75 -7.75 1.19 5.54
N LYS A 76 -8.46 0.52 4.64
CA LYS A 76 -8.61 1.01 3.28
C LYS A 76 -9.36 2.35 3.25
N GLU A 77 -10.39 2.47 4.08
CA GLU A 77 -11.17 3.71 4.12
C GLU A 77 -10.35 4.86 4.67
N ALA A 78 -9.53 4.61 5.69
CA ALA A 78 -8.66 5.64 6.23
C ALA A 78 -7.67 6.12 5.17
N LEU A 79 -7.10 5.17 4.42
CA LEU A 79 -6.15 5.51 3.38
C LEU A 79 -6.84 6.27 2.25
N ARG A 80 -8.02 5.80 1.84
CA ARG A 80 -8.79 6.47 0.79
C ARG A 80 -9.14 7.91 1.18
N THR A 81 -9.55 8.10 2.42
CA THR A 81 -9.95 9.42 2.90
C THR A 81 -8.78 10.40 2.90
N GLU A 82 -7.61 9.95 3.38
CA GLU A 82 -6.44 10.81 3.38
C GLU A 82 -5.92 11.06 1.97
N TYR A 83 -6.00 10.07 1.10
CA TYR A 83 -5.52 10.19 -0.27
C TYR A 83 -6.41 11.08 -1.12
N LYS A 84 -7.67 11.17 -0.75
CA LYS A 84 -8.64 11.98 -1.48
C LYS A 84 -8.20 13.43 -1.63
N ASP A 85 -7.55 13.96 -0.61
CA ASP A 85 -7.13 15.35 -0.60
C ASP A 85 -5.81 15.60 -1.33
N GLU A 86 -5.15 14.55 -1.78
CA GLU A 86 -3.89 14.69 -2.50
C GLU A 86 -4.15 15.10 -3.94
N THR A 87 -3.34 16.03 -4.45
CA THR A 87 -3.46 16.46 -5.84
C THR A 87 -2.39 15.84 -6.72
N SER A 88 -1.31 15.39 -6.10
CA SER A 88 -0.19 14.79 -6.82
C SER A 88 0.52 13.83 -5.88
N PHE A 89 0.80 12.65 -6.33
CA PHE A 89 1.48 11.66 -5.51
C PHE A 89 2.32 10.74 -6.39
N PRO A 90 3.53 10.40 -5.93
CA PRO A 90 4.37 9.48 -6.71
C PRO A 90 3.68 8.13 -6.87
N THR A 91 4.06 7.41 -7.89
CA THR A 91 3.44 6.12 -8.19
C THR A 91 4.04 5.02 -7.35
N PHE A 92 3.20 4.34 -6.59
CA PHE A 92 3.61 3.23 -5.74
C PHE A 92 2.63 2.08 -5.85
N GLN A 93 3.14 0.89 -5.64
CA GLN A 93 2.32 -0.29 -5.45
C GLN A 93 2.35 -0.62 -3.96
N LEU A 94 1.18 -0.67 -3.34
CA LEU A 94 1.07 -0.94 -1.91
C LEU A 94 0.25 -2.19 -1.67
N LEU A 95 0.76 -3.06 -0.81
CA LEU A 95 -0.01 -4.19 -0.32
C LEU A 95 -0.18 -3.98 1.17
N LEU A 96 -1.39 -3.60 1.57
CA LEU A 96 -1.71 -3.25 2.94
C LEU A 96 -2.19 -4.47 3.71
N SER A 97 -1.62 -4.67 4.88
CA SER A 97 -2.01 -5.77 5.76
C SER A 97 -2.40 -5.18 7.11
N PRO A 98 -3.66 -5.30 7.52
CA PRO A 98 -4.06 -4.74 8.81
C PRO A 98 -3.43 -5.51 9.95
N ARG A 99 -3.24 -4.83 11.07
CA ARG A 99 -2.83 -5.47 12.31
C ARG A 99 -4.08 -5.63 13.18
N SER A 100 -4.01 -6.52 14.16
CA SER A 100 -5.19 -6.81 14.99
C SER A 100 -5.71 -5.56 15.69
N SER A 101 -4.85 -4.61 16.03
CA SER A 101 -5.27 -3.38 16.70
C SER A 101 -6.24 -2.57 15.85
N SER A 102 -6.22 -2.73 14.51
CA SER A 102 -7.09 -1.95 13.64
C SER A 102 -8.57 -2.30 13.82
N LEU A 103 -8.86 -3.44 14.45
CA LEU A 103 -10.23 -3.86 14.62
C LEU A 103 -10.97 -3.00 15.64
N THR A 104 -10.29 -2.62 16.71
CA THR A 104 -10.93 -1.95 17.84
C THR A 104 -10.43 -0.53 18.11
N CYS A 105 -9.35 -0.11 17.48
CA CYS A 105 -8.82 1.23 17.73
C CYS A 105 -9.73 2.31 17.18
N ALA A 106 -9.52 3.54 17.62
CA ALA A 106 -10.24 4.66 17.05
C ALA A 106 -9.84 4.85 15.59
N PHE A 107 -10.79 5.24 14.74
CA PHE A 107 -10.51 5.44 13.33
C PHE A 107 -9.41 6.49 13.11
N ALA A 108 -9.37 7.52 13.99
CA ALA A 108 -8.35 8.56 13.90
C ALA A 108 -6.94 8.00 14.06
N GLU A 109 -6.77 6.90 14.79
CA GLU A 109 -5.45 6.29 14.94
C GLU A 109 -5.00 5.66 13.64
N ILE A 110 -5.93 5.06 12.90
CA ILE A 110 -5.60 4.51 11.58
C ILE A 110 -5.23 5.64 10.63
N GLN A 111 -5.97 6.75 10.70
CA GLN A 111 -5.66 7.91 9.86
C GLN A 111 -4.28 8.48 10.18
N THR A 112 -3.90 8.50 11.44
CA THR A 112 -2.57 8.96 11.84
C THR A 112 -1.49 8.09 11.21
N ASP A 113 -1.70 6.77 11.21
CA ASP A 113 -0.76 5.87 10.57
C ASP A 113 -0.69 6.13 9.06
N VAL A 114 -1.82 6.42 8.43
CA VAL A 114 -1.83 6.72 7.00
C VAL A 114 -1.01 7.97 6.71
N ARG A 115 -1.16 9.00 7.52
CA ARG A 115 -0.38 10.22 7.35
C ARG A 115 1.11 9.96 7.49
N SER A 116 1.49 9.13 8.45
CA SER A 116 2.89 8.73 8.62
C SER A 116 3.39 7.98 7.41
N LEU A 117 2.58 7.08 6.87
CA LEU A 117 2.93 6.33 5.67
C LEU A 117 3.14 7.28 4.49
N PHE A 118 2.23 8.22 4.30
CA PHE A 118 2.35 9.16 3.19
C PHE A 118 3.60 10.02 3.31
N SER A 119 3.91 10.49 4.52
CA SER A 119 5.14 11.23 4.74
C SER A 119 6.36 10.39 4.40
N PHE A 120 6.35 9.15 4.81
CA PHE A 120 7.45 8.24 4.51
C PHE A 120 7.60 8.04 3.00
N LEU A 121 6.49 7.76 2.31
CA LEU A 121 6.53 7.51 0.87
C LEU A 121 6.99 8.74 0.09
N ARG A 122 6.58 9.93 0.53
CA ARG A 122 7.02 11.15 -0.14
C ARG A 122 8.50 11.41 0.03
N SER A 123 9.09 10.91 1.11
CA SER A 123 10.52 11.09 1.35
C SER A 123 11.37 10.05 0.64
N CYS A 124 10.75 9.01 0.09
CA CYS A 124 11.50 7.97 -0.62
C CYS A 124 11.88 8.43 -2.02
N PRO A 125 13.06 8.02 -2.50
CA PRO A 125 13.40 8.31 -3.89
C PRO A 125 12.45 7.55 -4.79
N VAL A 126 11.87 8.27 -5.73
CA VAL A 126 10.91 7.67 -6.64
C VAL A 126 11.56 7.22 -7.92
N ASN A 127 12.84 7.36 -8.00
CA ASN A 127 13.51 7.02 -9.21
C ASN A 127 13.42 5.59 -9.52
N PRO A 128 13.36 5.25 -10.74
CA PRO A 128 13.43 3.89 -11.13
C PRO A 128 14.73 3.39 -10.64
N PRO A 129 14.70 2.31 -10.10
CA PRO A 129 15.87 1.74 -9.63
C PRO A 129 16.74 1.44 -10.74
N LYS A 130 17.81 1.78 -10.68
CA LYS A 130 18.62 1.42 -11.57
C LYS A 130 19.01 0.28 -11.05
N LYS A 131 18.89 -0.46 -10.95
CA LYS A 131 19.23 -1.44 -10.58
C LYS A 131 19.80 -1.51 -9.49
N GLY A 132 19.98 -1.69 -8.91
CA GLY A 132 20.37 -1.80 -7.99
C GLY A 132 20.57 -1.36 -7.03
N THR A 133 20.70 -1.19 -6.89
CA THR A 133 20.85 -0.76 -6.10
C THR A 133 20.46 -0.63 -5.26
N ALA A 134 20.39 -0.73 -5.19
CA ALA A 134 20.15 -0.69 -4.52
C ALA A 134 20.02 -0.53 -3.67
N SER A 135 20.07 -0.55 -3.63
CA SER A 135 19.91 -0.41 -2.95
C SER A 135 19.58 -0.52 -2.12
N SER A 136 19.49 -0.77 -2.02
CA SER A 136 19.16 -0.91 -1.31
C SER A 136 19.17 -1.09 -0.36
N SER A 137 19.49 -1.31 -0.21
CA SER A 137 19.53 -1.47 0.62
C SER A 137 19.84 -1.00 1.51
N LEU A 138 20.07 -0.66 1.60
CA LEU A 138 20.22 -0.10 2.39
C LEU A 138 19.67 0.16 3.30
N ARG A 139 19.24 -0.14 3.46
CA ARG A 139 18.62 0.09 4.21
C ARG A 139 18.36 -0.13 4.81
#